data_704d06bef7bd012a062793473749631e
#
_entry.id   704d06bef7bd012a062793473749631e
#
_cell.length_a   1.000
_cell.length_b   1.000
_cell.length_c   1.000
_cell.angle_alpha   90.00
_cell.angle_beta   90.00
_cell.angle_gamma   90.00
#
_symmetry.space_group_name_H-M   'P 1'
#
loop_
_entity.id
_entity.type
_entity.pdbx_description
1 polymer ?
#
loop_
_entity_poly.entity_id
_entity_poly.type
_entity_poly.pdbx_seq_one_letter_code
_entity_poly.pdbx_strand_id
1 'polypeptide(L)'
;SQALDRAGVGLKLFDVVFPDARPGDAQLASALSAPGAAPSVLAQVFALRGETQLRLGTPAGAWPSLGCQTPATPAQGVIANHATLAHSAAATGHVTPTLDGDGSVRRIAALVCLDGRTYPTLALAGLATQAPAAAQLQPGQHWYEPAWRITLPGLEGLDIALDAQGHVRVPYHTARSSLLRISAADLLGGRWPAGLAPDALQGAWVVIGASAFGLADIVPIALGEAVSGSEVHMQLLLGMIDGRIPYTPQGQGGLLALITCLALGSLLALSARGSRQVWVLPVASSALILGLLGLQAWAQLAQHWMLDTLSPAALIALSAALLTLGEQARTQLEKQRIYTNLASYVTAPVAEKIALQAPTDAIQARRCELTVLTVDLKNFARYCQACSPEDTATTLHRFFASASTLIEAHGGMVEEMWGDSLLAVFNGERPCADHPHAAIAAARAIWQQCSAQLPNTQALGIDMSYYGMDLTGDALYVETREKGPWPLEITKRKNIDYAIWGKDFPWRFLLKGSPYVSK
;
A
#
# COMPACT_ATOMS: atom_id res chain seq x y z
N SER A 1 -31.21 -27.27 37.65
CA SER A 1 -32.42 -26.46 37.45
C SER A 1 -32.95 -25.91 38.77
N GLN A 2 -33.41 -26.74 39.71
CA GLN A 2 -34.08 -26.31 40.96
C GLN A 2 -33.30 -25.28 41.81
N ALA A 3 -31.96 -25.36 41.86
CA ALA A 3 -31.15 -24.38 42.60
C ALA A 3 -31.24 -22.98 41.96
N LEU A 4 -31.27 -22.91 40.63
CA LEU A 4 -31.45 -21.66 39.88
C LEU A 4 -32.88 -21.10 40.03
N ASP A 5 -33.89 -21.98 40.04
CA ASP A 5 -35.27 -21.56 40.27
C ASP A 5 -35.45 -20.96 41.66
N ARG A 6 -34.81 -21.56 42.70
CA ARG A 6 -34.77 -20.99 44.05
C ARG A 6 -34.03 -19.65 44.16
N ALA A 7 -33.05 -19.42 43.28
CA ALA A 7 -32.36 -18.15 43.19
C ALA A 7 -33.13 -17.09 42.36
N GLY A 8 -34.30 -17.43 41.84
CA GLY A 8 -35.18 -16.50 41.13
C GLY A 8 -34.71 -16.14 39.74
N VAL A 9 -33.96 -16.98 39.02
CA VAL A 9 -33.52 -16.69 37.64
C VAL A 9 -34.70 -16.50 36.70
N GLY A 10 -34.56 -15.66 35.68
CA GLY A 10 -35.61 -15.38 34.71
C GLY A 10 -35.61 -16.32 33.49
N LEU A 11 -34.46 -16.87 33.11
CA LEU A 11 -34.32 -17.78 31.96
C LEU A 11 -33.11 -18.70 32.16
N LYS A 12 -33.24 -19.96 31.76
CA LYS A 12 -32.17 -20.95 31.79
C LYS A 12 -31.88 -21.46 30.37
N LEU A 13 -30.66 -21.24 29.84
CA LEU A 13 -30.22 -21.77 28.56
C LEU A 13 -29.18 -22.88 28.83
N PHE A 14 -29.50 -24.09 28.45
CA PHE A 14 -28.60 -25.23 28.59
C PHE A 14 -27.83 -25.46 27.32
N ASP A 15 -26.55 -25.08 27.31
CA ASP A 15 -25.58 -25.40 26.26
C ASP A 15 -25.02 -26.81 26.48
N VAL A 16 -25.94 -27.77 26.63
CA VAL A 16 -25.67 -29.19 26.80
C VAL A 16 -26.76 -29.97 26.10
N VAL A 17 -26.40 -31.04 25.39
CA VAL A 17 -27.32 -31.92 24.70
C VAL A 17 -27.41 -33.26 25.45
N PHE A 18 -28.61 -33.79 25.61
CA PHE A 18 -28.91 -35.04 26.29
C PHE A 18 -29.50 -36.05 25.29
N PRO A 19 -28.69 -36.68 24.41
CA PRO A 19 -29.23 -37.51 23.33
C PRO A 19 -29.71 -38.88 23.79
N ASP A 20 -29.11 -39.43 24.84
CA ASP A 20 -29.42 -40.76 25.39
C ASP A 20 -30.22 -40.66 26.65
N ALA A 21 -31.15 -41.63 26.84
CA ALA A 21 -31.91 -41.75 28.08
C ALA A 21 -31.00 -42.18 29.23
N ARG A 22 -31.07 -41.46 30.37
CA ARG A 22 -30.26 -41.72 31.56
C ARG A 22 -31.12 -41.76 32.84
N PRO A 23 -30.63 -42.45 33.85
CA PRO A 23 -31.23 -42.34 35.17
C PRO A 23 -31.23 -40.88 35.65
N GLY A 24 -32.39 -40.36 36.05
CA GLY A 24 -32.57 -38.99 36.48
C GLY A 24 -33.23 -38.07 35.44
N ASP A 25 -33.40 -38.49 34.19
CA ASP A 25 -34.04 -37.66 33.15
C ASP A 25 -35.47 -37.29 33.48
N ALA A 26 -36.24 -38.25 34.11
CA ALA A 26 -37.60 -37.98 34.59
C ALA A 26 -37.62 -36.88 35.68
N GLN A 27 -36.61 -36.86 36.54
CA GLN A 27 -36.47 -35.83 37.59
C GLN A 27 -36.10 -34.48 36.98
N LEU A 28 -35.19 -34.48 36.00
CA LEU A 28 -34.83 -33.26 35.27
C LEU A 28 -36.04 -32.73 34.48
N ALA A 29 -36.74 -33.59 33.75
CA ALA A 29 -37.94 -33.23 33.00
C ALA A 29 -39.00 -32.58 33.92
N SER A 30 -39.26 -33.19 35.08
CA SER A 30 -40.18 -32.65 36.09
C SER A 30 -39.71 -31.29 36.63
N ALA A 31 -38.40 -31.10 36.79
CA ALA A 31 -37.82 -29.81 37.23
C ALA A 31 -37.83 -28.72 36.14
N LEU A 32 -37.78 -29.09 34.87
CA LEU A 32 -37.88 -28.15 33.76
C LEU A 32 -39.31 -27.64 33.55
N SER A 33 -40.30 -28.50 33.78
CA SER A 33 -41.73 -28.20 33.57
C SER A 33 -42.48 -27.88 34.87
N ALA A 34 -41.80 -27.72 36.00
CA ALA A 34 -42.42 -27.43 37.27
C ALA A 34 -43.19 -26.10 37.27
N PRO A 35 -44.36 -25.99 37.86
CA PRO A 35 -45.09 -24.76 38.01
C PRO A 35 -44.21 -23.68 38.71
N GLY A 36 -44.07 -22.51 38.10
CA GLY A 36 -43.25 -21.42 38.63
C GLY A 36 -41.74 -21.56 38.37
N ALA A 37 -41.29 -22.62 37.71
CA ALA A 37 -39.91 -22.70 37.26
C ALA A 37 -39.64 -21.70 36.12
N ALA A 38 -38.46 -21.13 36.12
CA ALA A 38 -38.03 -20.26 35.00
C ALA A 38 -38.02 -21.06 33.68
N PRO A 39 -38.39 -20.43 32.55
CA PRO A 39 -38.32 -21.05 31.24
C PRO A 39 -36.95 -21.66 30.99
N SER A 40 -36.91 -22.86 30.42
CA SER A 40 -35.69 -23.59 30.16
C SER A 40 -35.57 -23.86 28.66
N VAL A 41 -34.45 -23.52 28.05
CA VAL A 41 -34.15 -23.78 26.65
C VAL A 41 -33.02 -24.78 26.56
N LEU A 42 -33.22 -25.86 25.82
CA LEU A 42 -32.21 -26.92 25.64
C LEU A 42 -31.48 -26.76 24.31
N ALA A 43 -30.20 -27.08 24.32
CA ALA A 43 -29.38 -27.09 23.10
C ALA A 43 -29.65 -28.33 22.23
N GLN A 44 -29.43 -28.20 20.94
CA GLN A 44 -29.28 -29.28 19.97
C GLN A 44 -28.20 -28.90 18.95
N VAL A 45 -27.56 -29.87 18.30
CA VAL A 45 -26.48 -29.65 17.35
C VAL A 45 -26.90 -30.21 16.00
N PHE A 46 -26.69 -29.45 14.93
CA PHE A 46 -26.97 -29.87 13.56
C PHE A 46 -25.68 -30.13 12.79
N ALA A 47 -25.63 -31.21 12.02
CA ALA A 47 -24.58 -31.49 11.06
C ALA A 47 -24.86 -30.66 9.78
N LEU A 48 -24.05 -29.68 9.52
CA LEU A 48 -24.12 -28.82 8.33
C LEU A 48 -23.53 -29.55 7.11
N ARG A 49 -23.37 -28.87 5.97
CA ARG A 49 -22.88 -29.48 4.72
C ARG A 49 -21.51 -30.16 4.90
N GLY A 50 -21.40 -31.41 4.42
CA GLY A 50 -20.15 -32.18 4.42
C GLY A 50 -19.90 -32.98 5.69
N GLU A 51 -20.78 -32.88 6.70
CA GLU A 51 -20.70 -33.63 7.94
C GLU A 51 -21.53 -34.90 7.88
N THR A 52 -21.41 -35.73 8.92
CA THR A 52 -22.10 -37.01 8.99
C THR A 52 -23.61 -36.85 9.06
N GLN A 53 -24.36 -37.77 8.41
CA GLN A 53 -25.85 -37.85 8.52
C GLN A 53 -26.32 -38.49 9.82
N LEU A 54 -25.62 -38.26 10.93
CA LEU A 54 -25.96 -38.83 12.22
C LEU A 54 -27.27 -38.22 12.73
N ARG A 55 -28.19 -39.06 13.17
CA ARG A 55 -29.47 -38.64 13.77
C ARG A 55 -29.61 -39.31 15.11
N LEU A 56 -29.48 -38.53 16.18
CA LEU A 56 -29.68 -38.96 17.56
C LEU A 56 -30.68 -38.05 18.25
N GLY A 57 -31.53 -38.61 19.10
CA GLY A 57 -32.55 -37.86 19.83
C GLY A 57 -33.72 -37.39 18.94
N THR A 58 -34.51 -36.48 19.46
CA THR A 58 -35.71 -35.93 18.81
C THR A 58 -35.57 -34.43 18.64
N PRO A 59 -35.38 -33.92 17.39
CA PRO A 59 -35.28 -32.48 17.16
C PRO A 59 -36.60 -31.80 17.55
N ALA A 60 -36.48 -30.72 18.32
CA ALA A 60 -37.63 -29.98 18.85
C ALA A 60 -37.42 -28.45 18.66
N GLY A 61 -38.43 -27.64 18.95
CA GLY A 61 -38.34 -26.19 18.88
C GLY A 61 -38.33 -25.62 17.48
N ALA A 62 -38.85 -26.36 16.50
CA ALA A 62 -38.99 -25.81 15.14
C ALA A 62 -39.96 -24.61 15.11
N TRP A 63 -39.65 -23.64 14.29
CA TRP A 63 -40.53 -22.48 14.03
C TRP A 63 -41.35 -22.71 12.75
N PRO A 64 -42.61 -23.17 12.89
CA PRO A 64 -43.41 -23.56 11.72
C PRO A 64 -43.82 -22.38 10.83
N SER A 65 -43.80 -21.15 11.36
CA SER A 65 -44.08 -19.92 10.61
C SER A 65 -42.99 -19.55 9.60
N LEU A 66 -41.77 -20.05 9.82
CA LEU A 66 -40.63 -19.81 8.93
C LEU A 66 -40.33 -21.12 8.18
N GLY A 67 -40.70 -21.20 6.91
CA GLY A 67 -40.33 -22.35 6.08
C GLY A 67 -38.81 -22.44 5.86
N CYS A 68 -38.35 -23.60 5.34
CA CYS A 68 -36.94 -23.79 4.94
C CYS A 68 -36.53 -22.99 3.69
N GLN A 69 -36.98 -21.76 3.61
CA GLN A 69 -36.55 -20.84 2.58
C GLN A 69 -35.24 -20.14 2.97
N THR A 70 -34.49 -19.64 2.02
CA THR A 70 -33.38 -18.75 2.30
C THR A 70 -33.84 -17.66 3.27
N PRO A 71 -33.07 -17.34 4.31
CA PRO A 71 -31.65 -17.64 4.51
C PRO A 71 -31.34 -18.78 5.51
N ALA A 72 -32.18 -19.74 5.73
CA ALA A 72 -31.89 -20.83 6.66
C ALA A 72 -30.78 -21.77 6.13
N THR A 73 -29.80 -22.07 6.96
CA THR A 73 -28.68 -22.95 6.60
C THR A 73 -29.12 -24.40 6.55
N PRO A 74 -28.96 -25.17 5.47
CA PRO A 74 -29.38 -26.55 5.37
C PRO A 74 -28.51 -27.48 6.22
N ALA A 75 -29.14 -28.40 6.94
CA ALA A 75 -28.49 -29.45 7.70
C ALA A 75 -28.87 -30.85 7.17
N GLN A 76 -27.99 -31.84 7.40
CA GLN A 76 -28.16 -33.24 6.98
C GLN A 76 -28.35 -34.21 8.17
N GLY A 77 -27.91 -33.82 9.35
CA GLY A 77 -27.99 -34.61 10.55
C GLY A 77 -28.28 -33.75 11.78
N VAL A 78 -28.57 -34.42 12.90
CA VAL A 78 -28.87 -33.77 14.18
C VAL A 78 -28.49 -34.66 15.36
N ILE A 79 -27.95 -34.03 16.39
CA ILE A 79 -27.87 -34.59 17.75
C ILE A 79 -28.78 -33.73 18.61
N ALA A 80 -29.94 -34.28 18.96
CA ALA A 80 -30.95 -33.60 19.73
C ALA A 80 -31.14 -34.30 21.09
N ASN A 81 -31.95 -33.71 21.94
CA ASN A 81 -32.27 -34.29 23.25
C ASN A 81 -33.17 -35.48 23.13
N HIS A 82 -33.12 -36.38 24.14
CA HIS A 82 -34.08 -37.44 24.29
C HIS A 82 -35.51 -36.87 24.40
N ALA A 83 -36.47 -37.56 23.81
CA ALA A 83 -37.85 -37.06 23.65
C ALA A 83 -38.47 -36.51 24.94
N THR A 84 -38.28 -37.20 26.08
CA THR A 84 -38.81 -36.77 27.37
C THR A 84 -38.32 -35.38 27.78
N LEU A 85 -37.01 -35.09 27.60
CA LEU A 85 -36.42 -33.80 27.94
C LEU A 85 -36.80 -32.73 26.91
N ALA A 86 -36.77 -33.08 25.63
CA ALA A 86 -37.16 -32.19 24.57
C ALA A 86 -38.57 -31.61 24.69
N HIS A 87 -39.53 -32.45 25.15
CA HIS A 87 -40.93 -32.04 25.39
C HIS A 87 -41.14 -31.27 26.70
N SER A 88 -40.21 -31.40 27.67
CA SER A 88 -40.31 -30.74 28.97
C SER A 88 -39.69 -29.35 29.00
N ALA A 89 -38.90 -29.00 27.99
CA ALA A 89 -38.32 -27.69 27.85
C ALA A 89 -39.32 -26.69 27.27
N ALA A 90 -39.21 -25.42 27.66
CA ALA A 90 -40.02 -24.33 27.12
C ALA A 90 -39.71 -24.09 25.63
N ALA A 91 -38.45 -24.26 25.24
CA ALA A 91 -37.98 -24.15 23.85
C ALA A 91 -36.70 -24.98 23.64
N THR A 92 -36.33 -25.16 22.39
CA THR A 92 -35.07 -25.79 22.00
C THR A 92 -34.40 -24.95 20.90
N GLY A 93 -33.10 -24.77 20.98
CA GLY A 93 -32.34 -24.03 19.97
C GLY A 93 -31.01 -24.71 19.64
N HIS A 94 -30.42 -24.39 18.50
CA HIS A 94 -29.14 -25.01 18.13
C HIS A 94 -27.94 -24.21 18.62
N VAL A 95 -26.85 -24.94 18.85
CA VAL A 95 -25.56 -24.41 19.26
C VAL A 95 -24.45 -24.68 18.22
N THR A 96 -24.86 -25.02 17.00
CA THR A 96 -23.92 -25.39 15.93
C THR A 96 -23.05 -24.21 15.53
N PRO A 97 -21.73 -24.28 15.71
CA PRO A 97 -20.84 -23.19 15.28
C PRO A 97 -20.69 -23.16 13.76
N THR A 98 -20.45 -21.98 13.21
CA THR A 98 -19.99 -21.80 11.83
C THR A 98 -18.54 -21.33 11.88
N LEU A 99 -17.63 -22.17 11.39
CA LEU A 99 -16.20 -21.85 11.33
C LEU A 99 -15.90 -21.07 10.07
N ASP A 100 -15.21 -19.95 10.20
CA ASP A 100 -14.60 -19.23 9.07
C ASP A 100 -13.38 -19.99 8.54
N GLY A 101 -12.83 -19.57 7.40
CA GLY A 101 -11.69 -20.26 6.75
C GLY A 101 -10.42 -20.36 7.60
N ASP A 102 -10.28 -19.56 8.65
CA ASP A 102 -9.19 -19.60 9.63
C ASP A 102 -9.53 -20.41 10.90
N GLY A 103 -10.68 -21.09 10.90
CA GLY A 103 -11.16 -21.88 12.02
C GLY A 103 -11.81 -21.09 13.16
N SER A 104 -11.90 -19.75 13.07
CA SER A 104 -12.50 -18.93 14.12
C SER A 104 -14.00 -18.82 13.99
N VAL A 105 -14.70 -18.73 15.13
CA VAL A 105 -16.15 -18.48 15.17
C VAL A 105 -16.40 -16.98 15.22
N ARG A 106 -16.87 -16.42 14.10
CA ARG A 106 -17.32 -15.02 14.00
C ARG A 106 -18.80 -14.88 13.77
N ARG A 107 -19.41 -15.94 13.26
CA ARG A 107 -20.82 -15.97 12.86
C ARG A 107 -21.44 -17.28 13.24
N ILE A 108 -22.75 -17.25 13.48
CA ILE A 108 -23.55 -18.45 13.71
C ILE A 108 -24.76 -18.39 12.78
N ALA A 109 -25.14 -19.50 12.17
CA ALA A 109 -26.38 -19.56 11.42
C ALA A 109 -27.54 -19.18 12.34
N ALA A 110 -28.30 -18.15 12.06
CA ALA A 110 -29.43 -17.76 12.90
C ALA A 110 -30.50 -18.85 12.91
N LEU A 111 -30.70 -19.46 11.74
CA LEU A 111 -31.71 -20.47 11.48
C LEU A 111 -31.08 -21.65 10.72
N VAL A 112 -31.37 -22.86 11.12
CA VAL A 112 -30.97 -24.09 10.45
C VAL A 112 -32.20 -24.83 9.94
N CYS A 113 -32.16 -25.35 8.71
CA CYS A 113 -33.22 -26.13 8.10
C CYS A 113 -32.88 -27.63 8.10
N LEU A 114 -33.73 -28.44 8.69
CA LEU A 114 -33.67 -29.89 8.62
C LEU A 114 -35.08 -30.44 8.30
N ASP A 115 -35.15 -31.32 7.30
CA ASP A 115 -36.42 -31.99 6.88
C ASP A 115 -37.62 -31.03 6.68
N GLY A 116 -37.34 -29.85 6.06
CA GLY A 116 -38.37 -28.87 5.77
C GLY A 116 -38.80 -28.02 6.97
N ARG A 117 -38.14 -28.16 8.13
CA ARG A 117 -38.42 -27.38 9.34
C ARG A 117 -37.25 -26.52 9.71
N THR A 118 -37.53 -25.31 10.20
CA THR A 118 -36.53 -24.32 10.59
C THR A 118 -36.35 -24.26 12.09
N TYR A 119 -35.11 -24.32 12.54
CA TYR A 119 -34.70 -24.33 13.93
C TYR A 119 -33.82 -23.11 14.26
N PRO A 120 -34.18 -22.34 15.32
CA PRO A 120 -33.40 -21.15 15.71
C PRO A 120 -32.14 -21.52 16.50
N THR A 121 -31.20 -20.56 16.62
CA THR A 121 -30.07 -20.66 17.58
C THR A 121 -30.59 -20.69 19.02
N LEU A 122 -29.77 -21.19 19.95
CA LEU A 122 -30.09 -21.23 21.40
C LEU A 122 -30.42 -19.82 21.92
N ALA A 123 -29.68 -18.78 21.52
CA ALA A 123 -29.94 -17.41 21.92
C ALA A 123 -31.29 -16.91 21.40
N LEU A 124 -31.61 -17.15 20.12
CA LEU A 124 -32.90 -16.77 19.51
C LEU A 124 -34.07 -17.52 20.14
N ALA A 125 -33.90 -18.83 20.41
CA ALA A 125 -34.90 -19.63 21.09
C ALA A 125 -35.18 -19.09 22.49
N GLY A 126 -34.13 -18.66 23.21
CA GLY A 126 -34.27 -18.03 24.52
C GLY A 126 -35.06 -16.71 24.47
N LEU A 127 -34.70 -15.82 23.55
CA LEU A 127 -35.41 -14.56 23.34
C LEU A 127 -36.89 -14.78 22.97
N ALA A 128 -37.16 -15.77 22.10
CA ALA A 128 -38.51 -16.07 21.65
C ALA A 128 -39.41 -16.58 22.82
N THR A 129 -38.86 -17.17 23.90
CA THR A 129 -39.65 -17.52 25.08
C THR A 129 -40.21 -16.32 25.83
N GLN A 130 -39.65 -15.14 25.61
CA GLN A 130 -40.08 -13.88 26.22
C GLN A 130 -41.01 -13.09 25.28
N ALA A 131 -41.09 -13.47 24.01
CA ALA A 131 -41.90 -12.78 23.01
C ALA A 131 -43.35 -13.29 23.04
N PRO A 132 -44.36 -12.41 23.02
CA PRO A 132 -45.77 -12.81 23.02
C PRO A 132 -46.24 -13.38 21.67
N ALA A 133 -45.49 -13.17 20.62
CA ALA A 133 -45.85 -13.59 19.26
C ALA A 133 -44.69 -14.27 18.52
N ALA A 134 -45.02 -15.01 17.46
CA ALA A 134 -44.04 -15.72 16.66
C ALA A 134 -43.04 -14.79 15.95
N ALA A 135 -41.80 -15.23 15.84
CA ALA A 135 -40.76 -14.55 15.14
C ALA A 135 -41.11 -14.32 13.64
N GLN A 136 -40.73 -13.20 13.13
CA GLN A 136 -40.90 -12.81 11.71
C GLN A 136 -39.54 -12.62 11.06
N LEU A 137 -39.40 -13.13 9.85
CA LEU A 137 -38.20 -12.95 9.02
C LEU A 137 -38.55 -12.01 7.86
N GLN A 138 -37.79 -10.93 7.71
CA GLN A 138 -38.03 -9.89 6.72
C GLN A 138 -36.75 -9.59 5.93
N PRO A 139 -36.81 -9.45 4.60
CA PRO A 139 -35.65 -8.96 3.82
C PRO A 139 -35.44 -7.46 4.08
N GLY A 140 -34.19 -7.02 4.04
CA GLY A 140 -33.87 -5.59 4.05
C GLY A 140 -34.43 -4.90 2.79
N GLN A 141 -35.00 -3.72 2.97
CA GLN A 141 -35.62 -2.93 1.89
C GLN A 141 -34.72 -1.81 1.38
N HIS A 142 -33.81 -1.32 2.23
CA HIS A 142 -32.93 -0.20 1.92
C HIS A 142 -31.46 -0.63 1.85
N TRP A 143 -30.68 0.08 1.05
CA TRP A 143 -29.25 -0.22 0.83
C TRP A 143 -28.40 -0.24 2.11
N TYR A 144 -28.79 0.50 3.13
CA TYR A 144 -28.11 0.59 4.44
C TYR A 144 -28.57 -0.47 5.42
N GLU A 145 -29.61 -1.24 5.13
CA GLU A 145 -30.11 -2.31 5.99
C GLU A 145 -29.33 -3.61 5.81
N PRO A 146 -29.39 -4.54 6.81
CA PRO A 146 -28.88 -5.88 6.64
C PRO A 146 -29.67 -6.63 5.56
N ALA A 147 -29.10 -7.70 5.01
CA ALA A 147 -29.79 -8.48 3.97
C ALA A 147 -31.10 -9.09 4.47
N TRP A 148 -31.09 -9.53 5.73
CA TRP A 148 -32.27 -10.08 6.40
C TRP A 148 -32.35 -9.58 7.84
N ARG A 149 -33.55 -9.59 8.40
CA ARG A 149 -33.83 -9.18 9.78
C ARG A 149 -34.81 -10.15 10.40
N ILE A 150 -34.53 -10.60 11.63
CA ILE A 150 -35.49 -11.30 12.48
C ILE A 150 -36.05 -10.31 13.50
N THR A 151 -37.37 -10.20 13.55
CA THR A 151 -38.09 -9.40 14.55
C THR A 151 -38.89 -10.30 15.45
N LEU A 152 -38.93 -9.97 16.74
CA LEU A 152 -39.69 -10.65 17.75
C LEU A 152 -40.79 -9.69 18.23
N PRO A 153 -42.02 -9.76 17.66
CA PRO A 153 -43.08 -8.85 18.01
C PRO A 153 -43.40 -8.88 19.52
N GLY A 154 -43.52 -7.68 20.12
CA GLY A 154 -43.69 -7.52 21.56
C GLY A 154 -42.41 -7.36 22.36
N LEU A 155 -41.24 -7.54 21.72
CA LEU A 155 -39.93 -7.13 22.24
C LEU A 155 -39.45 -5.93 21.38
N GLU A 156 -39.98 -4.74 21.70
CA GLU A 156 -39.66 -3.54 20.92
C GLU A 156 -38.14 -3.21 20.93
N GLY A 157 -37.60 -2.88 19.76
CA GLY A 157 -36.17 -2.59 19.60
C GLY A 157 -35.25 -3.79 19.40
N LEU A 158 -35.78 -5.02 19.41
CA LEU A 158 -35.02 -6.25 19.18
C LEU A 158 -35.07 -6.66 17.70
N ASP A 159 -34.33 -5.94 16.88
CA ASP A 159 -34.14 -6.26 15.46
C ASP A 159 -32.79 -6.96 15.29
N ILE A 160 -32.82 -8.24 14.92
CA ILE A 160 -31.62 -9.06 14.80
C ILE A 160 -31.20 -9.08 13.34
N ALA A 161 -30.08 -8.40 13.04
CA ALA A 161 -29.53 -8.30 11.71
C ALA A 161 -28.84 -9.60 11.27
N LEU A 162 -29.12 -10.06 10.05
CA LEU A 162 -28.50 -11.23 9.44
C LEU A 162 -27.82 -10.84 8.12
N ASP A 163 -26.80 -11.59 7.76
CA ASP A 163 -26.17 -11.49 6.45
C ASP A 163 -27.01 -12.19 5.35
N ALA A 164 -26.52 -12.14 4.11
CA ALA A 164 -27.21 -12.75 2.96
C ALA A 164 -27.35 -14.27 3.08
N GLN A 165 -26.51 -14.92 3.86
CA GLN A 165 -26.53 -16.35 4.13
C GLN A 165 -27.37 -16.72 5.37
N GLY A 166 -27.95 -15.73 6.06
CA GLY A 166 -28.73 -15.92 7.27
C GLY A 166 -27.90 -16.14 8.53
N HIS A 167 -26.65 -15.74 8.54
CA HIS A 167 -25.83 -15.79 9.73
C HIS A 167 -25.96 -14.49 10.53
N VAL A 168 -25.90 -14.66 11.84
CA VAL A 168 -25.75 -13.54 12.79
C VAL A 168 -24.32 -13.46 13.26
N ARG A 169 -23.75 -12.24 13.29
CA ARG A 169 -22.39 -12.02 13.81
C ARG A 169 -22.40 -12.00 15.33
N VAL A 170 -21.37 -12.63 15.92
CA VAL A 170 -21.13 -12.58 17.36
C VAL A 170 -20.31 -11.31 17.65
N PRO A 171 -20.82 -10.37 18.45
CA PRO A 171 -20.18 -9.05 18.59
C PRO A 171 -18.90 -9.07 19.44
N TYR A 172 -18.72 -10.03 20.35
CA TYR A 172 -17.59 -10.11 21.30
C TYR A 172 -17.26 -8.76 21.97
N HIS A 173 -18.29 -7.96 22.27
CA HIS A 173 -18.12 -6.61 22.81
C HIS A 173 -18.05 -6.57 24.33
N THR A 174 -18.52 -7.63 25.00
CA THR A 174 -18.55 -7.71 26.45
C THR A 174 -17.26 -8.31 26.97
N ALA A 175 -16.55 -7.59 27.83
CA ALA A 175 -15.32 -8.08 28.42
C ALA A 175 -15.58 -9.35 29.25
N ARG A 176 -14.73 -10.38 29.11
CA ARG A 176 -14.86 -11.64 29.85
C ARG A 176 -14.89 -11.45 31.36
N SER A 177 -14.16 -10.46 31.86
CA SER A 177 -14.13 -10.12 33.30
C SER A 177 -15.45 -9.56 33.85
N SER A 178 -16.32 -9.06 32.97
CA SER A 178 -17.63 -8.55 33.35
C SER A 178 -18.71 -9.65 33.34
N LEU A 179 -18.41 -10.80 32.77
CA LEU A 179 -19.33 -11.97 32.78
C LEU A 179 -19.23 -12.68 34.12
N LEU A 180 -20.33 -12.71 34.86
CA LEU A 180 -20.43 -13.46 36.11
C LEU A 180 -20.37 -14.96 35.81
N ARG A 181 -19.42 -15.66 36.43
CA ARG A 181 -19.26 -17.12 36.33
C ARG A 181 -19.36 -17.75 37.70
N ILE A 182 -20.26 -18.69 37.83
CA ILE A 182 -20.49 -19.42 39.07
C ILE A 182 -20.31 -20.91 38.79
N SER A 183 -19.48 -21.59 39.59
CA SER A 183 -19.38 -23.04 39.52
C SER A 183 -20.70 -23.70 39.91
N ALA A 184 -21.17 -24.65 39.08
CA ALA A 184 -22.36 -25.43 39.43
C ALA A 184 -22.20 -26.16 40.78
N ALA A 185 -21.01 -26.63 41.12
CA ALA A 185 -20.73 -27.27 42.42
C ALA A 185 -20.85 -26.27 43.57
N ASP A 186 -20.43 -25.03 43.40
CA ASP A 186 -20.57 -24.01 44.45
C ASP A 186 -22.03 -23.59 44.63
N LEU A 187 -22.76 -23.41 43.51
CA LEU A 187 -24.18 -23.09 43.55
C LEU A 187 -24.98 -24.21 44.26
N LEU A 188 -24.70 -25.48 43.94
CA LEU A 188 -25.35 -26.63 44.57
C LEU A 188 -24.95 -26.79 46.05
N GLY A 189 -23.75 -26.43 46.42
CA GLY A 189 -23.24 -26.41 47.77
C GLY A 189 -23.65 -25.18 48.60
N GLY A 190 -24.43 -24.25 48.01
CA GLY A 190 -24.83 -23.01 48.69
C GLY A 190 -23.68 -22.01 48.89
N ARG A 191 -22.55 -22.18 48.18
CA ARG A 191 -21.42 -21.29 48.26
C ARG A 191 -21.52 -20.21 47.17
N TRP A 192 -21.55 -18.98 47.60
CA TRP A 192 -21.61 -17.83 46.70
C TRP A 192 -20.22 -17.19 46.52
N PRO A 193 -19.91 -16.71 45.34
CA PRO A 193 -18.70 -15.94 45.13
C PRO A 193 -18.62 -14.75 46.07
N ALA A 194 -17.40 -14.40 46.50
CA ALA A 194 -17.20 -13.26 47.40
C ALA A 194 -17.74 -11.97 46.78
N GLY A 195 -18.59 -11.25 47.55
CA GLY A 195 -19.20 -10.00 47.10
C GLY A 195 -20.48 -10.15 46.27
N LEU A 196 -20.97 -11.40 46.03
CA LEU A 196 -22.24 -11.64 45.34
C LEU A 196 -23.34 -11.99 46.35
N ALA A 197 -24.39 -11.20 46.36
CA ALA A 197 -25.56 -11.50 47.19
C ALA A 197 -26.40 -12.61 46.55
N PRO A 198 -27.11 -13.45 47.34
CA PRO A 198 -27.95 -14.54 46.83
C PRO A 198 -29.06 -14.09 45.87
N ASP A 199 -29.52 -12.85 45.99
CA ASP A 199 -30.54 -12.23 45.14
C ASP A 199 -30.00 -11.64 43.83
N ALA A 200 -28.68 -11.64 43.64
CA ALA A 200 -28.04 -11.13 42.41
C ALA A 200 -28.43 -11.90 41.13
N LEU A 201 -28.96 -13.12 41.28
CA LEU A 201 -29.50 -13.92 40.17
C LEU A 201 -31.00 -13.69 39.92
N GLN A 202 -31.67 -12.86 40.70
CA GLN A 202 -33.08 -12.62 40.52
C GLN A 202 -33.38 -11.97 39.17
N GLY A 203 -34.22 -12.61 38.35
CA GLY A 203 -34.51 -12.18 36.98
C GLY A 203 -33.38 -12.40 35.99
N ALA A 204 -32.21 -12.85 36.43
CA ALA A 204 -31.05 -13.05 35.54
C ALA A 204 -31.29 -14.15 34.52
N TRP A 205 -30.71 -14.00 33.36
CA TRP A 205 -30.65 -15.06 32.35
C TRP A 205 -29.33 -15.81 32.49
N VAL A 206 -29.42 -17.14 32.59
CA VAL A 206 -28.27 -17.98 32.91
C VAL A 206 -27.99 -18.95 31.78
N VAL A 207 -26.76 -18.93 31.27
CA VAL A 207 -26.24 -19.94 30.33
C VAL A 207 -25.50 -21.01 31.13
N ILE A 208 -25.91 -22.26 30.97
CA ILE A 208 -25.37 -23.43 31.66
C ILE A 208 -24.60 -24.25 30.64
N GLY A 209 -23.29 -24.33 30.79
CA GLY A 209 -22.43 -25.05 29.86
C GLY A 209 -21.22 -25.69 30.54
N ALA A 210 -20.53 -26.56 29.83
CA ALA A 210 -19.29 -27.17 30.29
C ALA A 210 -18.13 -26.19 30.13
N SER A 211 -17.39 -25.93 31.21
CA SER A 211 -16.22 -25.09 31.22
C SER A 211 -14.96 -25.81 31.74
N ALA A 212 -15.10 -27.07 32.19
CA ALA A 212 -13.99 -27.85 32.72
C ALA A 212 -13.04 -28.28 31.58
N PHE A 213 -11.74 -28.29 31.86
CA PHE A 213 -10.71 -28.75 30.92
C PHE A 213 -11.03 -30.21 30.47
N GLY A 214 -11.01 -30.45 29.17
CA GLY A 214 -11.32 -31.74 28.56
C GLY A 214 -12.80 -32.07 28.41
N LEU A 215 -13.70 -31.24 28.95
CA LEU A 215 -15.17 -31.38 28.79
C LEU A 215 -15.75 -30.18 28.02
N ALA A 216 -15.04 -29.05 27.98
CA ALA A 216 -15.48 -27.86 27.29
C ALA A 216 -15.25 -27.99 25.79
N ASP A 217 -16.26 -27.64 25.00
CA ASP A 217 -16.10 -27.32 23.57
C ASP A 217 -15.41 -25.96 23.46
N ILE A 218 -14.11 -26.00 23.21
CA ILE A 218 -13.29 -24.80 23.12
C ILE A 218 -13.16 -24.42 21.67
N VAL A 219 -13.62 -23.22 21.33
CA VAL A 219 -13.57 -22.67 19.97
C VAL A 219 -12.70 -21.42 19.90
N PRO A 220 -11.89 -21.26 18.87
CA PRO A 220 -11.14 -20.01 18.64
C PRO A 220 -12.10 -18.90 18.20
N ILE A 221 -11.84 -17.68 18.67
CA ILE A 221 -12.62 -16.50 18.33
C ILE A 221 -11.75 -15.46 17.61
N ALA A 222 -12.40 -14.45 17.03
CA ALA A 222 -11.74 -13.40 16.26
C ALA A 222 -10.68 -12.60 17.05
N LEU A 223 -10.71 -12.61 18.38
CA LEU A 223 -9.77 -11.89 19.25
C LEU A 223 -8.46 -12.67 19.51
N GLY A 224 -8.25 -13.81 18.84
CA GLY A 224 -7.06 -14.65 19.02
C GLY A 224 -7.09 -15.49 20.30
N GLU A 225 -8.20 -15.51 21.01
CA GLU A 225 -8.43 -16.32 22.21
C GLU A 225 -9.24 -17.57 21.88
N ALA A 226 -9.16 -18.56 22.75
CA ALA A 226 -10.01 -19.73 22.72
C ALA A 226 -10.98 -19.65 23.90
N VAL A 227 -12.30 -19.80 23.62
CA VAL A 227 -13.37 -19.67 24.60
C VAL A 227 -14.26 -20.89 24.56
N SER A 228 -15.06 -21.12 25.63
CA SER A 228 -16.09 -22.18 25.61
C SER A 228 -17.23 -21.80 24.66
N GLY A 229 -17.86 -22.79 24.02
CA GLY A 229 -19.05 -22.57 23.19
C GLY A 229 -20.16 -21.80 23.91
N SER A 230 -20.35 -22.07 25.19
CA SER A 230 -21.32 -21.37 26.03
C SER A 230 -21.02 -19.85 26.15
N GLU A 231 -19.75 -19.45 26.11
CA GLU A 231 -19.37 -18.03 26.10
C GLU A 231 -19.75 -17.37 24.77
N VAL A 232 -19.57 -18.07 23.66
CA VAL A 232 -20.00 -17.57 22.33
C VAL A 232 -21.50 -17.30 22.31
N HIS A 233 -22.30 -18.23 22.83
CA HIS A 233 -23.75 -18.05 22.93
C HIS A 233 -24.15 -16.95 23.91
N MET A 234 -23.39 -16.75 24.99
CA MET A 234 -23.59 -15.64 25.91
C MET A 234 -23.31 -14.31 25.23
N GLN A 235 -22.18 -14.17 24.51
CA GLN A 235 -21.83 -12.97 23.77
C GLN A 235 -22.87 -12.63 22.69
N LEU A 236 -23.36 -13.67 21.99
CA LEU A 236 -24.42 -13.51 20.99
C LEU A 236 -25.72 -13.02 21.65
N LEU A 237 -26.13 -13.61 22.75
CA LEU A 237 -27.34 -13.24 23.49
C LEU A 237 -27.26 -11.79 23.98
N LEU A 238 -26.15 -11.41 24.61
CA LEU A 238 -25.92 -10.04 25.06
C LEU A 238 -25.98 -9.07 23.91
N GLY A 239 -25.31 -9.39 22.77
CA GLY A 239 -25.36 -8.55 21.60
C GLY A 239 -26.74 -8.34 21.00
N MET A 240 -27.59 -9.38 21.07
CA MET A 240 -28.99 -9.29 20.66
C MET A 240 -29.79 -8.39 21.61
N ILE A 241 -29.66 -8.58 22.92
CA ILE A 241 -30.36 -7.78 23.94
C ILE A 241 -29.95 -6.31 23.89
N ASP A 242 -28.66 -6.04 23.72
CA ASP A 242 -28.11 -4.68 23.64
C ASP A 242 -28.35 -3.99 22.28
N GLY A 243 -28.91 -4.70 21.29
CA GLY A 243 -29.07 -4.19 19.91
C GLY A 243 -27.74 -3.89 19.21
N ARG A 244 -26.65 -4.57 19.61
CA ARG A 244 -25.28 -4.33 19.13
C ARG A 244 -24.75 -5.42 18.20
N ILE A 245 -25.63 -6.01 17.41
CA ILE A 245 -25.22 -7.00 16.41
C ILE A 245 -24.60 -6.29 15.20
N PRO A 246 -23.29 -6.49 14.94
CA PRO A 246 -22.66 -5.89 13.77
C PRO A 246 -23.18 -6.55 12.49
N TYR A 247 -23.46 -5.74 11.48
CA TYR A 247 -23.93 -6.27 10.20
C TYR A 247 -23.28 -5.55 9.02
N THR A 248 -23.35 -6.19 7.88
CA THR A 248 -22.87 -5.64 6.62
C THR A 248 -24.07 -5.10 5.84
N PRO A 249 -24.14 -3.78 5.55
CA PRO A 249 -25.21 -3.22 4.72
C PRO A 249 -25.22 -3.87 3.32
N GLN A 250 -26.41 -4.23 2.81
CA GLN A 250 -26.52 -4.91 1.52
C GLN A 250 -25.99 -4.07 0.34
N GLY A 251 -26.04 -2.74 0.43
CA GLY A 251 -25.54 -1.81 -0.58
C GLY A 251 -24.08 -1.41 -0.44
N GLN A 252 -23.33 -1.99 0.52
CA GLN A 252 -21.94 -1.60 0.76
C GLN A 252 -21.04 -1.69 -0.49
N GLY A 253 -21.26 -2.71 -1.34
CA GLY A 253 -20.46 -2.92 -2.54
C GLY A 253 -20.55 -1.74 -3.50
N GLY A 254 -21.74 -1.21 -3.74
CA GLY A 254 -21.96 -0.02 -4.58
C GLY A 254 -21.35 1.24 -3.98
N LEU A 255 -21.54 1.46 -2.67
CA LEU A 255 -20.96 2.60 -1.95
C LEU A 255 -19.43 2.59 -2.02
N LEU A 256 -18.82 1.46 -1.66
CA LEU A 256 -17.36 1.33 -1.66
C LEU A 256 -16.76 1.40 -3.06
N ALA A 257 -17.45 0.83 -4.07
CA ALA A 257 -17.05 0.97 -5.47
C ALA A 257 -17.07 2.44 -5.92
N LEU A 258 -18.12 3.19 -5.59
CA LEU A 258 -18.18 4.63 -5.88
C LEU A 258 -17.06 5.41 -5.22
N ILE A 259 -16.83 5.20 -3.91
CA ILE A 259 -15.74 5.85 -3.17
C ILE A 259 -14.38 5.50 -3.79
N THR A 260 -14.17 4.24 -4.14
CA THR A 260 -12.93 3.78 -4.77
C THR A 260 -12.72 4.43 -6.14
N CYS A 261 -13.75 4.47 -6.98
CA CYS A 261 -13.68 5.13 -8.30
C CYS A 261 -13.36 6.62 -8.17
N LEU A 262 -13.99 7.33 -7.23
CA LEU A 262 -13.70 8.75 -6.97
C LEU A 262 -12.28 8.95 -6.46
N ALA A 263 -11.79 8.08 -5.57
CA ALA A 263 -10.42 8.12 -5.08
C ALA A 263 -9.41 7.88 -6.20
N LEU A 264 -9.60 6.85 -7.01
CA LEU A 264 -8.73 6.54 -8.15
C LEU A 264 -8.76 7.65 -9.20
N GLY A 265 -9.95 8.18 -9.52
CA GLY A 265 -10.12 9.32 -10.42
C GLY A 265 -9.39 10.57 -9.92
N SER A 266 -9.43 10.85 -8.61
CA SER A 266 -8.70 11.97 -8.01
C SER A 266 -7.18 11.79 -8.09
N LEU A 267 -6.66 10.60 -7.83
CA LEU A 267 -5.23 10.28 -7.96
C LEU A 267 -4.76 10.41 -9.41
N LEU A 268 -5.55 9.91 -10.37
CA LEU A 268 -5.26 10.05 -11.81
C LEU A 268 -5.27 11.52 -12.24
N ALA A 269 -6.23 12.31 -11.78
CA ALA A 269 -6.30 13.74 -12.09
C ALA A 269 -5.13 14.52 -11.49
N LEU A 270 -4.65 14.15 -10.29
CA LEU A 270 -3.46 14.72 -9.68
C LEU A 270 -2.20 14.37 -10.46
N SER A 271 -2.04 13.11 -10.87
CA SER A 271 -0.92 12.66 -11.70
C SER A 271 -0.92 13.37 -13.07
N ALA A 272 -2.09 13.51 -13.72
CA ALA A 272 -2.21 14.17 -15.02
C ALA A 272 -1.84 15.67 -15.00
N ARG A 273 -1.99 16.34 -13.84
CA ARG A 273 -1.59 17.75 -13.67
C ARG A 273 -0.08 17.96 -13.59
N GLY A 274 0.71 16.89 -13.56
CA GLY A 274 2.17 16.97 -13.56
C GLY A 274 2.70 17.71 -12.32
N SER A 275 2.29 17.26 -11.14
CA SER A 275 2.78 17.87 -9.89
C SER A 275 4.30 17.77 -9.81
N ARG A 276 4.99 18.91 -9.73
CA ARG A 276 6.44 18.98 -9.50
C ARG A 276 6.85 18.44 -8.12
N GLN A 277 5.90 18.17 -7.24
CA GLN A 277 6.15 17.69 -5.88
C GLN A 277 5.89 16.19 -5.80
N VAL A 278 6.95 15.42 -5.69
CA VAL A 278 6.95 13.94 -5.57
C VAL A 278 6.05 13.44 -4.43
N TRP A 279 5.83 14.24 -3.41
CA TRP A 279 5.06 13.88 -2.22
C TRP A 279 3.53 13.99 -2.36
N VAL A 280 3.03 14.63 -3.41
CA VAL A 280 1.58 14.90 -3.55
C VAL A 280 0.77 13.60 -3.65
N LEU A 281 1.18 12.65 -4.48
CA LEU A 281 0.47 11.37 -4.63
C LEU A 281 0.54 10.51 -3.35
N PRO A 282 1.71 10.30 -2.70
CA PRO A 282 1.77 9.59 -1.42
C PRO A 282 0.94 10.23 -0.32
N VAL A 283 0.97 11.55 -0.19
CA VAL A 283 0.16 12.26 0.83
C VAL A 283 -1.33 12.16 0.54
N ALA A 284 -1.74 12.37 -0.72
CA ALA A 284 -3.15 12.27 -1.11
C ALA A 284 -3.70 10.85 -0.91
N SER A 285 -2.95 9.81 -1.31
CA SER A 285 -3.37 8.42 -1.10
C SER A 285 -3.44 8.05 0.39
N SER A 286 -2.48 8.49 1.19
CA SER A 286 -2.51 8.29 2.64
C SER A 286 -3.72 8.95 3.29
N ALA A 287 -4.05 10.18 2.89
CA ALA A 287 -5.23 10.88 3.37
C ALA A 287 -6.54 10.17 2.98
N LEU A 288 -6.64 9.65 1.75
CA LEU A 288 -7.78 8.85 1.29
C LEU A 288 -7.93 7.55 2.08
N ILE A 289 -6.83 6.82 2.31
CA ILE A 289 -6.84 5.59 3.11
C ILE A 289 -7.23 5.88 4.56
N LEU A 290 -6.66 6.91 5.18
CA LEU A 290 -7.02 7.32 6.54
C LEU A 290 -8.48 7.77 6.63
N GLY A 291 -8.99 8.49 5.62
CA GLY A 291 -10.40 8.86 5.52
C GLY A 291 -11.31 7.62 5.43
N LEU A 292 -10.91 6.62 4.64
CA LEU A 292 -11.66 5.36 4.51
C LEU A 292 -11.66 4.54 5.80
N LEU A 293 -10.52 4.48 6.50
CA LEU A 293 -10.42 3.83 7.83
C LEU A 293 -11.21 4.59 8.90
N GLY A 294 -11.19 5.92 8.84
CA GLY A 294 -12.02 6.77 9.69
C GLY A 294 -13.52 6.56 9.45
N LEU A 295 -13.93 6.44 8.20
CA LEU A 295 -15.30 6.09 7.83
C LEU A 295 -15.70 4.70 8.39
N GLN A 296 -14.81 3.71 8.28
CA GLN A 296 -15.01 2.38 8.87
C GLN A 296 -15.21 2.47 10.39
N ALA A 297 -14.31 3.17 11.09
CA ALA A 297 -14.41 3.32 12.54
C ALA A 297 -15.71 4.02 12.95
N TRP A 298 -16.07 5.09 12.27
CA TRP A 298 -17.34 5.78 12.52
C TRP A 298 -18.55 4.89 12.25
N ALA A 299 -18.57 4.20 11.11
CA ALA A 299 -19.66 3.30 10.73
C ALA A 299 -19.85 2.16 11.75
N GLN A 300 -18.74 1.62 12.26
CA GLN A 300 -18.77 0.56 13.28
C GLN A 300 -19.24 1.08 14.65
N LEU A 301 -18.77 2.24 15.06
CA LEU A 301 -19.12 2.80 16.38
C LEU A 301 -20.54 3.37 16.42
N ALA A 302 -20.97 4.04 15.34
CA ALA A 302 -22.24 4.76 15.32
C ALA A 302 -23.41 3.92 14.80
N GLN A 303 -23.16 3.00 13.86
CA GLN A 303 -24.20 2.24 13.15
C GLN A 303 -24.05 0.73 13.25
N HIS A 304 -23.00 0.24 13.90
CA HIS A 304 -22.61 -1.18 13.95
C HIS A 304 -22.39 -1.82 12.56
N TRP A 305 -22.03 -1.00 11.55
CA TRP A 305 -21.75 -1.47 10.20
C TRP A 305 -20.35 -2.04 10.08
N MET A 306 -20.25 -3.19 9.45
CA MET A 306 -18.98 -3.83 9.07
C MET A 306 -18.78 -3.67 7.57
N LEU A 307 -18.02 -2.63 7.19
CA LEU A 307 -17.69 -2.36 5.78
C LEU A 307 -16.40 -3.09 5.39
N ASP A 308 -16.32 -3.62 4.17
CA ASP A 308 -15.09 -4.19 3.61
C ASP A 308 -14.21 -3.07 3.02
N THR A 309 -13.54 -2.33 3.87
CA THR A 309 -12.68 -1.21 3.47
C THR A 309 -11.25 -1.60 3.12
N LEU A 310 -10.84 -2.83 3.41
CA LEU A 310 -9.48 -3.31 3.14
C LEU A 310 -9.22 -3.44 1.64
N SER A 311 -10.18 -3.99 0.88
CA SER A 311 -10.06 -4.14 -0.57
C SER A 311 -9.91 -2.78 -1.29
N PRO A 312 -10.78 -1.77 -1.04
CA PRO A 312 -10.60 -0.41 -1.55
C PRO A 312 -9.28 0.23 -1.12
N ALA A 313 -8.89 0.10 0.15
CA ALA A 313 -7.64 0.68 0.65
C ALA A 313 -6.41 0.09 -0.07
N ALA A 314 -6.39 -1.23 -0.28
CA ALA A 314 -5.33 -1.91 -1.02
C ALA A 314 -5.26 -1.44 -2.49
N LEU A 315 -6.41 -1.28 -3.15
CA LEU A 315 -6.46 -0.77 -4.53
C LEU A 315 -5.96 0.67 -4.62
N ILE A 316 -6.34 1.54 -3.69
CA ILE A 316 -5.85 2.94 -3.62
C ILE A 316 -4.34 2.95 -3.40
N ALA A 317 -3.82 2.15 -2.46
CA ALA A 317 -2.39 2.06 -2.17
C ALA A 317 -1.59 1.56 -3.38
N LEU A 318 -2.05 0.48 -4.02
CA LEU A 318 -1.40 -0.09 -5.20
C LEU A 318 -1.40 0.90 -6.37
N SER A 319 -2.54 1.54 -6.63
CA SER A 319 -2.66 2.53 -7.70
C SER A 319 -1.76 3.74 -7.45
N ALA A 320 -1.69 4.25 -6.21
CA ALA A 320 -0.79 5.33 -5.84
C ALA A 320 0.68 4.94 -6.04
N ALA A 321 1.07 3.72 -5.65
CA ALA A 321 2.42 3.20 -5.86
C ALA A 321 2.77 3.13 -7.35
N LEU A 322 1.88 2.58 -8.18
CA LEU A 322 2.09 2.49 -9.63
C LEU A 322 2.18 3.86 -10.29
N LEU A 323 1.31 4.81 -9.92
CA LEU A 323 1.36 6.17 -10.43
C LEU A 323 2.66 6.89 -10.02
N THR A 324 3.08 6.74 -8.77
CA THR A 324 4.33 7.33 -8.27
C THR A 324 5.55 6.77 -8.99
N LEU A 325 5.61 5.45 -9.19
CA LEU A 325 6.67 4.79 -9.97
C LEU A 325 6.65 5.25 -11.43
N GLY A 326 5.48 5.38 -12.03
CA GLY A 326 5.31 5.89 -13.39
C GLY A 326 5.80 7.33 -13.55
N GLU A 327 5.48 8.21 -12.59
CA GLU A 327 5.98 9.59 -12.59
C GLU A 327 7.50 9.66 -12.40
N GLN A 328 8.06 8.84 -11.51
CA GLN A 328 9.51 8.74 -11.33
C GLN A 328 10.19 8.26 -12.60
N ALA A 329 9.66 7.21 -13.24
CA ALA A 329 10.19 6.69 -14.51
C ALA A 329 10.15 7.75 -15.63
N ARG A 330 9.04 8.47 -15.77
CA ARG A 330 8.91 9.58 -16.73
C ARG A 330 9.94 10.67 -16.47
N THR A 331 10.08 11.08 -15.22
CA THR A 331 11.06 12.12 -14.84
C THR A 331 12.49 11.69 -15.14
N GLN A 332 12.84 10.43 -14.90
CA GLN A 332 14.16 9.89 -15.23
C GLN A 332 14.38 9.83 -16.74
N LEU A 333 13.40 9.38 -17.52
CA LEU A 333 13.48 9.36 -18.98
C LEU A 333 13.61 10.76 -19.57
N GLU A 334 12.88 11.74 -19.04
CA GLU A 334 12.99 13.14 -19.47
C GLU A 334 14.38 13.71 -19.15
N LYS A 335 14.90 13.47 -17.95
CA LYS A 335 16.27 13.86 -17.58
C LYS A 335 17.30 13.23 -18.49
N GLN A 336 17.16 11.94 -18.76
CA GLN A 336 18.08 11.23 -19.67
C GLN A 336 17.98 11.76 -21.10
N ARG A 337 16.77 12.06 -21.58
CA ARG A 337 16.58 12.69 -22.91
C ARG A 337 17.20 14.07 -22.99
N ILE A 338 17.01 14.90 -21.96
CA ILE A 338 17.62 16.22 -21.88
C ILE A 338 19.15 16.10 -21.87
N TYR A 339 19.69 15.20 -21.03
CA TYR A 339 21.12 14.92 -20.96
C TYR A 339 21.68 14.49 -22.32
N THR A 340 21.05 13.51 -22.98
CA THR A 340 21.51 13.02 -24.30
C THR A 340 21.46 14.10 -25.35
N ASN A 341 20.42 14.93 -25.37
CA ASN A 341 20.33 16.05 -26.29
C ASN A 341 21.39 17.10 -26.00
N LEU A 342 21.62 17.46 -24.74
CA LEU A 342 22.65 18.43 -24.35
C LEU A 342 24.06 17.91 -24.64
N ALA A 343 24.33 16.62 -24.42
CA ALA A 343 25.63 16.01 -24.70
C ALA A 343 26.00 16.01 -26.20
N SER A 344 25.02 16.25 -27.08
CA SER A 344 25.28 16.46 -28.52
C SER A 344 25.80 17.86 -28.88
N TYR A 345 25.62 18.83 -27.98
CA TYR A 345 25.97 20.24 -28.22
C TYR A 345 27.05 20.77 -27.28
N VAL A 346 27.19 20.18 -26.09
CA VAL A 346 28.15 20.58 -25.05
C VAL A 346 28.91 19.37 -24.53
N THR A 347 30.03 19.59 -23.86
CA THR A 347 30.83 18.52 -23.29
C THR A 347 30.07 17.79 -22.16
N ALA A 348 30.34 16.50 -21.99
CA ALA A 348 29.63 15.64 -21.01
C ALA A 348 29.58 16.24 -19.59
N PRO A 349 30.67 16.81 -19.01
CA PRO A 349 30.62 17.42 -17.68
C PRO A 349 29.68 18.63 -17.61
N VAL A 350 29.61 19.44 -18.67
CA VAL A 350 28.71 20.60 -18.73
C VAL A 350 27.26 20.17 -18.90
N ALA A 351 27.02 19.18 -19.75
CA ALA A 351 25.68 18.57 -19.90
C ALA A 351 25.16 17.98 -18.58
N GLU A 352 26.03 17.32 -17.83
CA GLU A 352 25.70 16.76 -16.52
C GLU A 352 25.39 17.87 -15.50
N LYS A 353 26.18 18.92 -15.43
CA LYS A 353 25.90 20.07 -14.55
C LYS A 353 24.57 20.73 -14.87
N ILE A 354 24.26 20.96 -16.14
CA ILE A 354 22.98 21.58 -16.56
C ILE A 354 21.79 20.67 -16.30
N ALA A 355 21.94 19.36 -16.51
CA ALA A 355 20.84 18.41 -16.35
C ALA A 355 20.54 18.03 -14.89
N LEU A 356 21.55 18.05 -14.01
CA LEU A 356 21.43 17.51 -12.65
C LEU A 356 21.51 18.57 -11.55
N GLN A 357 22.08 19.74 -11.81
CA GLN A 357 22.21 20.80 -10.81
C GLN A 357 21.14 21.87 -11.00
N ALA A 358 20.58 22.34 -9.89
CA ALA A 358 19.71 23.50 -9.91
C ALA A 358 20.52 24.74 -10.33
N PRO A 359 19.94 25.69 -11.09
CA PRO A 359 20.61 26.95 -11.41
C PRO A 359 21.06 27.62 -10.10
N THR A 360 22.36 27.84 -9.96
CA THR A 360 22.92 28.58 -8.81
C THR A 360 23.38 29.95 -9.27
N ASP A 361 22.95 30.97 -8.59
CA ASP A 361 23.41 32.37 -8.83
C ASP A 361 24.86 32.61 -8.35
N ALA A 362 25.46 31.60 -7.74
CA ALA A 362 26.82 31.69 -7.20
C ALA A 362 27.87 31.36 -8.29
N ILE A 363 28.33 32.35 -8.98
CA ILE A 363 29.54 32.25 -9.82
C ILE A 363 30.74 32.17 -8.87
N GLN A 364 31.28 30.96 -8.68
CA GLN A 364 32.55 30.78 -7.94
C GLN A 364 33.74 31.06 -8.90
N ALA A 365 34.14 32.31 -8.97
CA ALA A 365 35.36 32.67 -9.68
C ALA A 365 36.58 32.20 -8.86
N ARG A 366 37.43 31.37 -9.47
CA ARG A 366 38.65 30.84 -8.88
C ARG A 366 39.84 31.24 -9.76
N ARG A 367 40.87 31.81 -9.17
CA ARG A 367 42.13 32.05 -9.89
C ARG A 367 42.99 30.77 -9.83
N CYS A 368 43.36 30.22 -10.96
CA CYS A 368 44.23 29.05 -11.07
C CYS A 368 45.22 29.22 -12.25
N GLU A 369 46.36 28.56 -12.12
CA GLU A 369 47.32 28.39 -13.19
C GLU A 369 46.87 27.21 -14.07
N LEU A 370 46.70 27.43 -15.37
CA LEU A 370 46.20 26.41 -16.29
C LEU A 370 46.89 26.54 -17.66
N THR A 371 46.91 25.47 -18.42
CA THR A 371 47.30 25.48 -19.84
C THR A 371 46.07 25.40 -20.72
N VAL A 372 46.00 26.30 -21.67
CA VAL A 372 44.92 26.30 -22.69
C VAL A 372 45.45 25.68 -23.96
N LEU A 373 44.74 24.71 -24.49
CA LEU A 373 45.00 24.11 -25.80
C LEU A 373 43.88 24.52 -26.76
N THR A 374 44.21 25.19 -27.84
CA THR A 374 43.29 25.45 -28.93
C THR A 374 43.65 24.59 -30.13
N VAL A 375 42.66 23.88 -30.65
CA VAL A 375 42.81 23.00 -31.82
C VAL A 375 41.85 23.49 -32.91
N ASP A 376 42.33 23.62 -34.14
CA ASP A 376 41.57 24.17 -35.25
C ASP A 376 41.84 23.38 -36.55
N LEU A 377 40.83 23.26 -37.41
CA LEU A 377 40.97 22.65 -38.74
C LEU A 377 41.41 23.68 -39.77
N LYS A 378 42.66 23.55 -40.24
CA LYS A 378 43.21 24.46 -41.23
C LYS A 378 42.43 24.42 -42.56
N ASN A 379 42.05 25.59 -43.08
CA ASN A 379 41.29 25.75 -44.32
C ASN A 379 39.91 25.09 -44.35
N PHE A 380 39.25 24.89 -43.20
CA PHE A 380 37.94 24.22 -43.10
C PHE A 380 36.88 24.90 -43.98
N ALA A 381 36.87 26.23 -44.06
CA ALA A 381 35.95 26.96 -44.94
C ALA A 381 36.07 26.56 -46.42
N ARG A 382 37.29 26.25 -46.91
CA ARG A 382 37.51 25.74 -48.27
C ARG A 382 37.04 24.30 -48.44
N TYR A 383 37.19 23.50 -47.40
CA TYR A 383 36.66 22.13 -47.36
C TYR A 383 35.13 22.12 -47.44
N CYS A 384 34.45 23.00 -46.72
CA CYS A 384 32.99 23.15 -46.77
C CYS A 384 32.47 23.54 -48.15
N GLN A 385 33.26 24.30 -48.93
CA GLN A 385 32.89 24.65 -50.30
C GLN A 385 33.06 23.49 -51.30
N ALA A 386 33.89 22.49 -50.98
CA ALA A 386 34.23 21.39 -51.86
C ALA A 386 33.43 20.09 -51.56
N CYS A 387 32.81 19.98 -50.39
CA CYS A 387 32.13 18.81 -49.91
C CYS A 387 30.64 19.05 -49.64
N SER A 388 29.85 17.95 -49.54
CA SER A 388 28.46 18.07 -49.17
C SER A 388 28.30 18.54 -47.70
N PRO A 389 27.18 19.17 -47.32
CA PRO A 389 26.92 19.54 -45.94
C PRO A 389 26.97 18.35 -44.98
N GLU A 390 26.50 17.17 -45.41
CA GLU A 390 26.48 15.92 -44.64
C GLU A 390 27.89 15.38 -44.39
N ASP A 391 28.75 15.40 -45.41
CA ASP A 391 30.16 15.00 -45.29
C ASP A 391 30.94 15.94 -44.39
N THR A 392 30.64 17.23 -44.51
CA THR A 392 31.24 18.30 -43.68
C THR A 392 30.86 18.07 -42.20
N ALA A 393 29.59 17.85 -41.91
CA ALA A 393 29.11 17.57 -40.55
C ALA A 393 29.70 16.29 -39.98
N THR A 394 29.79 15.22 -40.80
CA THR A 394 30.38 13.95 -40.39
C THR A 394 31.87 14.10 -40.08
N THR A 395 32.61 14.84 -40.87
CA THR A 395 34.04 15.11 -40.68
C THR A 395 34.27 15.92 -39.40
N LEU A 396 33.48 16.96 -39.19
CA LEU A 396 33.54 17.78 -37.98
C LEU A 396 33.22 17.00 -36.73
N HIS A 397 32.17 16.17 -36.76
CA HIS A 397 31.80 15.32 -35.63
C HIS A 397 32.92 14.32 -35.28
N ARG A 398 33.52 13.67 -36.28
CA ARG A 398 34.65 12.75 -36.06
C ARG A 398 35.87 13.47 -35.48
N PHE A 399 36.17 14.66 -35.99
CA PHE A 399 37.25 15.47 -35.45
C PHE A 399 37.03 15.81 -33.98
N PHE A 400 35.89 16.39 -33.63
CA PHE A 400 35.58 16.73 -32.25
C PHE A 400 35.54 15.51 -31.31
N ALA A 401 34.95 14.41 -31.73
CA ALA A 401 34.92 13.19 -30.94
C ALA A 401 36.33 12.63 -30.65
N SER A 402 37.18 12.58 -31.70
CA SER A 402 38.55 12.12 -31.56
C SER A 402 39.40 13.05 -30.71
N ALA A 403 39.31 14.36 -30.95
CA ALA A 403 40.08 15.36 -30.22
C ALA A 403 39.67 15.38 -28.74
N SER A 404 38.38 15.35 -28.43
CA SER A 404 37.87 15.31 -27.05
C SER A 404 38.38 14.08 -26.29
N THR A 405 38.29 12.89 -26.91
CA THR A 405 38.77 11.64 -26.31
C THR A 405 40.27 11.71 -25.97
N LEU A 406 41.08 12.26 -26.85
CA LEU A 406 42.52 12.38 -26.63
C LEU A 406 42.87 13.45 -25.58
N ILE A 407 42.15 14.56 -25.55
CA ILE A 407 42.31 15.59 -24.52
C ILE A 407 42.00 15.02 -23.14
N GLU A 408 40.88 14.33 -23.02
CA GLU A 408 40.49 13.69 -21.76
C GLU A 408 41.47 12.60 -21.31
N ALA A 409 41.95 11.77 -22.24
CA ALA A 409 42.96 10.75 -21.97
C ALA A 409 44.27 11.31 -21.40
N HIS A 410 44.62 12.57 -21.75
CA HIS A 410 45.79 13.26 -21.22
C HIS A 410 45.48 14.20 -20.05
N GLY A 411 44.28 14.08 -19.43
CA GLY A 411 43.90 14.84 -18.24
C GLY A 411 43.44 16.27 -18.50
N GLY A 412 43.17 16.62 -19.76
CA GLY A 412 42.55 17.89 -20.15
C GLY A 412 41.01 17.79 -20.10
N MET A 413 40.37 18.94 -20.19
CA MET A 413 38.92 19.08 -20.30
C MET A 413 38.58 20.02 -21.44
N VAL A 414 37.65 19.62 -22.30
CA VAL A 414 37.14 20.48 -23.36
C VAL A 414 36.17 21.48 -22.76
N GLU A 415 36.46 22.77 -22.90
CA GLU A 415 35.61 23.85 -22.38
C GLU A 415 34.61 24.33 -23.41
N GLU A 416 35.04 24.46 -24.69
CA GLU A 416 34.23 25.08 -25.72
C GLU A 416 34.54 24.48 -27.09
N MET A 417 33.50 24.36 -27.92
CA MET A 417 33.61 24.01 -29.34
C MET A 417 32.84 25.05 -30.13
N TRP A 418 33.50 25.68 -31.08
CA TRP A 418 32.87 26.67 -31.97
C TRP A 418 33.40 26.57 -33.40
N GLY A 419 32.47 26.46 -34.34
CA GLY A 419 32.82 26.30 -35.75
C GLY A 419 33.66 25.04 -35.99
N ASP A 420 34.92 25.23 -36.39
CA ASP A 420 35.91 24.18 -36.63
C ASP A 420 37.00 24.13 -35.54
N SER A 421 36.82 24.91 -34.47
CA SER A 421 37.80 25.06 -33.39
C SER A 421 37.30 24.43 -32.09
N LEU A 422 38.25 23.96 -31.28
CA LEU A 422 38.03 23.39 -29.96
C LEU A 422 38.98 24.04 -28.96
N LEU A 423 38.46 24.44 -27.82
CA LEU A 423 39.22 24.95 -26.67
C LEU A 423 39.21 23.91 -25.55
N ALA A 424 40.39 23.58 -25.08
CA ALA A 424 40.56 22.70 -23.93
C ALA A 424 41.46 23.31 -22.87
N VAL A 425 41.23 22.96 -21.62
CA VAL A 425 42.00 23.41 -20.46
C VAL A 425 42.58 22.22 -19.69
N PHE A 426 43.80 22.40 -19.24
CA PHE A 426 44.52 21.46 -18.39
C PHE A 426 44.82 22.13 -17.04
N ASN A 427 44.60 21.42 -15.93
CA ASN A 427 44.69 21.94 -14.58
C ASN A 427 43.56 22.93 -14.21
N GLY A 428 42.39 22.81 -14.87
CA GLY A 428 41.18 23.55 -14.54
C GLY A 428 40.42 22.92 -13.35
N GLU A 429 39.32 22.23 -13.61
CA GLU A 429 38.55 21.51 -12.60
C GLU A 429 39.26 20.24 -12.12
N ARG A 430 40.03 19.56 -12.99
CA ARG A 430 40.82 18.38 -12.65
C ARG A 430 42.28 18.81 -12.42
N PRO A 431 42.82 18.55 -11.22
CA PRO A 431 44.23 18.84 -10.95
C PRO A 431 45.15 18.06 -11.89
N CYS A 432 46.10 18.75 -12.53
CA CYS A 432 47.11 18.15 -13.39
C CYS A 432 48.45 18.83 -13.10
N ALA A 433 49.33 18.21 -12.36
CA ALA A 433 50.57 18.80 -11.88
C ALA A 433 51.51 19.19 -13.03
N ASP A 434 51.51 18.42 -14.12
CA ASP A 434 52.33 18.66 -15.32
C ASP A 434 51.48 19.04 -16.55
N HIS A 435 50.58 19.99 -16.33
CA HIS A 435 49.58 20.40 -17.31
C HIS A 435 50.18 20.91 -18.63
N PRO A 436 51.38 21.55 -18.71
CA PRO A 436 51.96 21.98 -19.98
C PRO A 436 52.39 20.80 -20.85
N HIS A 437 53.07 19.81 -20.27
CA HIS A 437 53.48 18.60 -21.00
C HIS A 437 52.29 17.73 -21.39
N ALA A 438 51.27 17.62 -20.53
CA ALA A 438 50.03 16.93 -20.84
C ALA A 438 49.30 17.55 -22.05
N ALA A 439 49.22 18.87 -22.10
CA ALA A 439 48.63 19.59 -23.23
C ALA A 439 49.41 19.37 -24.54
N ILE A 440 50.74 19.39 -24.50
CA ILE A 440 51.59 19.09 -25.66
C ILE A 440 51.43 17.65 -26.12
N ALA A 441 51.36 16.71 -25.19
CA ALA A 441 51.14 15.30 -25.50
C ALA A 441 49.76 15.08 -26.16
N ALA A 442 48.71 15.71 -25.65
CA ALA A 442 47.36 15.69 -26.23
C ALA A 442 47.39 16.29 -27.66
N ALA A 443 48.02 17.44 -27.84
CA ALA A 443 48.14 18.09 -29.15
C ALA A 443 48.83 17.18 -30.19
N ARG A 444 49.92 16.50 -29.80
CA ARG A 444 50.62 15.53 -30.66
C ARG A 444 49.74 14.32 -31.00
N ALA A 445 49.04 13.79 -30.03
CA ALA A 445 48.15 12.65 -30.23
C ALA A 445 46.98 12.99 -31.15
N ILE A 446 46.35 14.16 -30.97
CA ILE A 446 45.29 14.67 -31.86
C ILE A 446 45.81 14.80 -33.28
N TRP A 447 46.98 15.42 -33.43
CA TRP A 447 47.56 15.63 -34.74
C TRP A 447 47.88 14.29 -35.45
N GLN A 448 48.48 13.31 -34.78
CA GLN A 448 48.75 11.97 -35.29
C GLN A 448 47.50 11.24 -35.72
N GLN A 449 46.46 11.24 -34.86
CA GLN A 449 45.21 10.53 -35.13
C GLN A 449 44.42 11.20 -36.27
N CYS A 450 44.33 12.53 -36.30
CA CYS A 450 43.65 13.24 -37.37
C CYS A 450 44.37 13.06 -38.70
N SER A 451 45.70 13.06 -38.72
CA SER A 451 46.49 12.82 -39.94
C SER A 451 46.32 11.41 -40.50
N ALA A 452 46.03 10.41 -39.62
CA ALA A 452 45.82 9.03 -40.02
C ALA A 452 44.37 8.72 -40.45
N GLN A 453 43.38 9.36 -39.81
CA GLN A 453 41.95 9.03 -39.97
C GLN A 453 41.20 9.96 -40.93
N LEU A 454 41.73 11.13 -41.24
CA LEU A 454 41.15 12.07 -42.17
C LEU A 454 41.93 12.05 -43.50
N PRO A 455 41.62 11.14 -44.44
CA PRO A 455 42.41 10.91 -45.65
C PRO A 455 42.50 12.14 -46.58
N ASN A 456 41.67 13.15 -46.38
CA ASN A 456 41.69 14.41 -47.13
C ASN A 456 42.38 15.56 -46.38
N THR A 457 43.19 15.29 -45.35
CA THR A 457 43.94 16.35 -44.64
C THR A 457 44.94 17.05 -45.55
N GLN A 458 45.39 16.42 -46.64
CA GLN A 458 46.16 17.13 -47.69
C GLN A 458 45.33 18.20 -48.39
N ALA A 459 44.02 18.00 -48.56
CA ALA A 459 43.13 19.04 -49.10
C ALA A 459 42.88 20.17 -48.10
N LEU A 460 42.98 19.90 -46.79
CA LEU A 460 42.89 20.90 -45.71
C LEU A 460 44.21 21.68 -45.52
N GLY A 461 45.31 21.28 -46.23
CA GLY A 461 46.58 21.98 -46.17
C GLY A 461 47.28 21.92 -44.82
N ILE A 462 47.05 20.87 -44.04
CA ILE A 462 47.80 20.59 -42.82
C ILE A 462 49.22 20.24 -43.22
N ASP A 463 50.12 21.19 -43.09
CA ASP A 463 51.52 21.04 -43.51
C ASP A 463 52.38 20.51 -42.37
N MET A 464 53.03 19.38 -42.66
CA MET A 464 53.85 18.62 -41.73
C MET A 464 55.32 19.06 -41.70
N SER A 465 55.68 20.06 -42.42
CA SER A 465 57.09 20.47 -42.55
C SER A 465 57.76 20.81 -41.22
N TYR A 466 56.97 21.13 -40.21
CA TYR A 466 57.46 21.46 -38.86
C TYR A 466 57.27 20.30 -37.85
N TYR A 467 56.79 19.13 -38.30
CA TYR A 467 56.62 18.00 -37.39
C TYR A 467 57.95 17.35 -37.04
N GLY A 468 58.20 17.21 -35.75
CA GLY A 468 59.42 16.59 -35.26
C GLY A 468 60.65 17.52 -35.32
N MET A 469 60.47 18.81 -35.63
CA MET A 469 61.56 19.78 -35.51
C MET A 469 61.95 19.91 -34.03
N ASP A 470 63.24 19.82 -33.79
CA ASP A 470 63.83 20.09 -32.49
C ASP A 470 63.68 21.58 -32.17
N LEU A 471 62.93 21.91 -31.11
CA LEU A 471 62.71 23.27 -30.63
C LEU A 471 63.96 23.88 -30.00
N THR A 472 65.04 23.12 -29.92
CA THR A 472 66.37 23.60 -29.49
C THR A 472 67.32 23.89 -30.68
N GLY A 473 66.86 23.70 -31.95
CA GLY A 473 67.63 23.93 -33.17
C GLY A 473 67.53 25.37 -33.74
N ASP A 474 68.32 25.65 -34.75
CA ASP A 474 68.43 27.00 -35.31
C ASP A 474 67.24 27.49 -36.15
N ALA A 475 66.33 26.55 -36.55
CA ALA A 475 65.17 26.87 -37.41
C ALA A 475 63.90 27.24 -36.62
N LEU A 476 63.69 26.63 -35.46
CA LEU A 476 62.62 26.93 -34.53
C LEU A 476 63.11 26.60 -33.13
N TYR A 477 63.17 27.56 -32.23
CA TYR A 477 63.62 27.33 -30.85
C TYR A 477 62.81 28.15 -29.87
N VAL A 478 62.76 27.67 -28.63
CA VAL A 478 62.21 28.39 -27.49
C VAL A 478 63.34 28.98 -26.68
N GLU A 479 63.45 30.29 -26.69
CA GLU A 479 64.43 31.00 -25.89
C GLU A 479 63.86 31.42 -24.54
N THR A 480 64.54 31.06 -23.43
CA THR A 480 64.23 31.60 -22.12
C THR A 480 64.78 33.02 -22.01
N ARG A 481 63.89 33.96 -21.89
CA ARG A 481 64.23 35.38 -21.79
C ARG A 481 64.23 35.85 -20.34
N GLU A 482 65.15 36.67 -19.95
CA GLU A 482 65.24 37.26 -18.62
C GLU A 482 63.98 38.06 -18.27
N LYS A 483 63.53 37.99 -16.98
CA LYS A 483 62.38 38.72 -16.47
C LYS A 483 62.67 40.24 -16.51
N GLY A 484 62.02 40.98 -17.42
CA GLY A 484 62.08 42.42 -17.46
C GLY A 484 60.72 43.05 -17.84
N PRO A 485 60.59 44.38 -17.65
CA PRO A 485 59.37 45.06 -18.07
C PRO A 485 59.40 45.16 -19.61
N TRP A 486 58.57 44.32 -20.20
CA TRP A 486 58.46 44.31 -21.70
C TRP A 486 57.57 45.45 -22.15
N PRO A 487 57.99 46.24 -23.14
CA PRO A 487 57.13 47.23 -23.72
C PRO A 487 56.04 46.59 -24.56
N LEU A 488 54.87 46.46 -24.00
CA LEU A 488 53.67 45.89 -24.64
C LEU A 488 52.95 47.01 -25.41
N GLU A 489 52.66 46.75 -26.68
CA GLU A 489 51.74 47.54 -27.47
C GLU A 489 50.38 46.88 -27.47
N ILE A 490 49.34 47.61 -27.06
CA ILE A 490 47.97 47.12 -26.99
C ILE A 490 47.24 47.61 -28.24
N THR A 491 46.77 46.71 -29.06
CA THR A 491 46.10 47.03 -30.33
C THR A 491 44.78 46.31 -30.45
N LYS A 492 43.98 46.71 -31.43
CA LYS A 492 42.77 45.98 -31.81
C LYS A 492 43.13 44.61 -32.39
N ARG A 493 42.24 43.62 -32.13
CA ARG A 493 42.39 42.30 -32.76
C ARG A 493 42.27 42.39 -34.28
N LYS A 494 43.02 41.56 -34.99
CA LYS A 494 42.99 41.49 -36.47
C LYS A 494 42.12 40.29 -36.89
N ASN A 495 41.58 40.42 -38.11
CA ASN A 495 40.81 39.34 -38.76
C ASN A 495 39.54 38.87 -38.01
N ILE A 496 38.89 39.75 -37.24
CA ILE A 496 37.65 39.50 -36.54
C ILE A 496 36.54 40.46 -36.98
N ASP A 497 36.55 40.90 -38.19
CA ASP A 497 35.57 41.85 -38.75
C ASP A 497 34.15 41.31 -38.79
N TYR A 498 34.02 39.96 -38.71
CA TYR A 498 32.75 39.25 -38.56
C TYR A 498 32.14 39.38 -37.17
N ALA A 499 32.91 39.79 -36.18
CA ALA A 499 32.40 39.91 -34.81
C ALA A 499 31.62 41.21 -34.64
N ILE A 500 30.33 41.12 -34.33
CA ILE A 500 29.46 42.29 -34.10
C ILE A 500 29.89 43.03 -32.82
N TRP A 501 30.29 42.29 -31.79
CA TRP A 501 30.77 42.83 -30.52
C TRP A 501 32.25 42.49 -30.31
N GLY A 502 32.99 43.42 -29.80
CA GLY A 502 34.39 43.23 -29.41
C GLY A 502 35.45 43.41 -30.48
N LYS A 503 35.09 43.64 -31.76
CA LYS A 503 36.07 43.89 -32.83
C LYS A 503 36.94 45.14 -32.60
N ASP A 504 36.38 46.10 -31.87
CA ASP A 504 37.04 47.37 -31.59
C ASP A 504 37.76 47.40 -30.23
N PHE A 505 37.67 46.33 -29.46
CA PHE A 505 38.35 46.27 -28.18
C PHE A 505 39.86 46.03 -28.34
N PRO A 506 40.73 46.70 -27.53
CA PRO A 506 42.17 46.55 -27.57
C PRO A 506 42.63 45.30 -26.81
N TRP A 507 42.26 44.11 -27.31
CA TRP A 507 42.59 42.84 -26.68
C TRP A 507 43.78 42.11 -27.27
N ARG A 508 44.54 42.77 -28.14
CA ARG A 508 45.77 42.22 -28.72
C ARG A 508 46.99 42.89 -28.06
N PHE A 509 47.75 42.08 -27.35
CA PHE A 509 48.96 42.48 -26.65
C PHE A 509 50.16 42.04 -27.49
N LEU A 510 50.94 42.97 -27.93
CA LEU A 510 52.11 42.74 -28.78
C LEU A 510 53.36 43.20 -28.08
N LEU A 511 54.46 42.49 -28.29
CA LEU A 511 55.77 42.97 -27.87
C LEU A 511 56.21 44.04 -28.83
N LYS A 512 56.33 45.29 -28.35
CA LYS A 512 56.70 46.44 -29.18
C LYS A 512 58.07 46.24 -29.80
N GLY A 513 58.19 46.35 -31.16
CA GLY A 513 59.43 46.17 -31.89
C GLY A 513 59.83 44.72 -32.17
N SER A 514 59.03 43.73 -31.82
CA SER A 514 59.31 42.33 -32.17
C SER A 514 59.18 42.11 -33.70
N PRO A 515 60.17 41.51 -34.36
CA PRO A 515 60.07 41.17 -35.76
C PRO A 515 59.10 40.05 -36.09
N TYR A 516 58.68 39.30 -35.07
CA TYR A 516 57.84 38.14 -35.21
C TYR A 516 56.34 38.46 -35.05
N VAL A 517 55.96 39.69 -34.86
CA VAL A 517 54.57 40.10 -34.74
C VAL A 517 54.04 40.50 -36.11
N SER A 518 52.99 39.84 -36.59
CA SER A 518 52.34 40.24 -37.86
C SER A 518 51.80 41.67 -37.75
N LYS A 519 52.23 42.54 -38.60
CA LYS A 519 51.75 43.93 -38.72
C LYS A 519 50.29 43.99 -39.15
#